data_716a4e9e971b49894777ede09320fc9c
#
_entry.id   716a4e9e971b49894777ede09320fc9c
#
_cell.length_a   1.000
_cell.length_b   1.000
_cell.length_c   1.000
_cell.angle_alpha   90.00
_cell.angle_beta   90.00
_cell.angle_gamma   90.00
#
_symmetry.space_group_name_H-M   'P 1'
#
loop_
_entity.id
_entity.type
_entity.pdbx_description
1 polymer ?
#
loop_
_entity_poly.entity_id
_entity_poly.type
_entity_poly.pdbx_seq_one_letter_code
_entity_poly.pdbx_strand_id
1 'polypeptide(L)'
;PNPANLARPLLVGHHTHSPALHGARLDELQPRPKVIQVTARKFSVIRTLSAAALLMAASAVIAHGDVVPQAVDTSTLKPVGTEWLAKNPYLKDKEAIRIGDSAFNQNCARCHGLGAVSGGIAPDLRYLPAGQEGDEIFMQRIRKGATRDGRVYMPPFEGILSQEAMWTIRAWLETVRED
;
A
#
# COMPACT_ATOMS: atom_id res chain seq x y z
N PRO A 1 0.47 37.12 -33.99
CA PRO A 1 0.86 38.51 -33.93
C PRO A 1 0.54 39.11 -32.57
N ASN A 2 1.64 39.56 -31.96
CA ASN A 2 1.67 40.55 -30.87
C ASN A 2 1.27 41.89 -31.51
N PRO A 3 0.91 43.00 -30.86
CA PRO A 3 1.78 43.61 -29.86
C PRO A 3 1.11 44.47 -28.74
N ALA A 4 2.00 44.87 -27.86
CA ALA A 4 2.36 46.20 -27.35
C ALA A 4 1.58 46.69 -26.12
N ASN A 5 2.25 46.91 -25.01
CA ASN A 5 3.13 48.07 -24.70
C ASN A 5 2.37 49.30 -24.20
N LEU A 6 2.85 49.88 -23.11
CA LEU A 6 2.75 51.26 -22.59
C LEU A 6 2.23 51.28 -21.13
N ALA A 7 2.85 51.82 -20.16
CA ALA A 7 3.79 52.87 -19.94
C ALA A 7 3.71 53.24 -18.44
N ARG A 8 4.85 53.49 -17.84
CA ARG A 8 5.01 54.17 -16.53
C ARG A 8 4.58 55.64 -16.62
N PRO A 9 4.25 56.27 -15.53
CA PRO A 9 4.99 57.48 -15.21
C PRO A 9 5.53 57.56 -13.78
N LEU A 10 6.64 58.24 -13.69
CA LEU A 10 7.36 58.79 -12.56
C LEU A 10 6.66 60.05 -12.02
N LEU A 11 6.70 60.29 -10.71
CA LEU A 11 6.64 61.61 -10.06
C LEU A 11 7.30 61.46 -8.67
N VAL A 12 8.50 61.92 -8.51
CA VAL A 12 9.02 63.21 -8.10
C VAL A 12 8.46 63.72 -6.78
N GLY A 13 9.26 63.65 -5.83
CA GLY A 13 9.73 64.27 -4.68
C GLY A 13 8.90 65.34 -3.98
N HIS A 14 9.03 65.37 -2.66
CA HIS A 14 9.20 66.64 -1.92
C HIS A 14 9.82 66.34 -0.54
N HIS A 15 10.97 66.93 -0.35
CA HIS A 15 11.62 67.15 0.93
C HIS A 15 10.85 68.18 1.74
N THR A 16 10.60 67.89 3.01
CA THR A 16 10.39 68.94 4.02
C THR A 16 11.20 68.60 5.27
N HIS A 17 12.17 69.47 5.50
CA HIS A 17 12.86 69.58 6.80
C HIS A 17 11.92 70.09 7.88
N SER A 18 12.01 69.57 9.07
CA SER A 18 11.77 70.35 10.28
C SER A 18 12.36 69.71 11.52
N PRO A 19 12.59 70.47 12.61
CA PRO A 19 13.86 70.43 13.31
C PRO A 19 13.78 69.70 14.67
N ALA A 20 15.00 69.45 15.18
CA ALA A 20 15.29 68.86 16.47
C ALA A 20 14.63 69.59 17.62
N LEU A 21 13.98 68.82 18.53
CA LEU A 21 13.75 69.22 19.88
C LEU A 21 14.44 68.24 20.83
N HIS A 22 15.38 68.77 21.59
CA HIS A 22 16.02 68.18 22.75
C HIS A 22 14.93 67.83 23.78
N GLY A 23 14.83 66.58 24.19
CA GLY A 23 13.97 66.11 25.25
C GLY A 23 14.67 65.03 26.08
N ALA A 24 15.22 65.46 27.15
CA ALA A 24 15.68 64.80 28.36
C ALA A 24 15.50 63.26 28.46
N ARG A 25 16.61 62.64 28.71
CA ARG A 25 16.82 61.25 29.15
C ARG A 25 16.15 61.03 30.49
N LEU A 26 15.11 60.19 30.56
CA LEU A 26 14.44 59.69 31.75
C LEU A 26 14.35 58.14 31.75
N ASP A 27 15.44 57.50 31.47
CA ASP A 27 15.52 56.03 31.50
C ASP A 27 16.52 55.46 32.53
N GLU A 28 16.81 56.24 33.50
CA GLU A 28 17.69 55.81 34.59
C GLU A 28 16.89 55.79 35.89
N LEU A 29 16.22 54.70 36.19
CA LEU A 29 15.81 54.21 37.52
C LEU A 29 14.66 53.19 37.43
N GLN A 30 14.85 52.09 36.67
CA GLN A 30 14.06 50.92 36.96
C GLN A 30 14.97 49.70 37.10
N PRO A 31 14.98 49.02 38.26
CA PRO A 31 15.67 47.77 38.40
C PRO A 31 14.93 46.72 37.52
N ARG A 32 15.59 46.25 36.48
CA ARG A 32 15.09 45.16 35.66
C ARG A 32 14.90 43.90 36.52
N PRO A 33 13.71 43.31 36.60
CA PRO A 33 13.57 42.05 37.29
C PRO A 33 14.43 41.03 36.56
N LYS A 34 15.33 40.35 37.33
CA LYS A 34 16.07 39.19 36.87
C LYS A 34 15.04 38.07 36.62
N VAL A 35 14.46 38.06 35.46
CA VAL A 35 13.60 36.95 35.02
C VAL A 35 14.53 35.75 34.89
N ILE A 36 14.27 34.75 35.71
CA ILE A 36 14.98 33.49 35.78
C ILE A 36 14.75 32.78 34.43
N GLN A 37 15.68 32.87 33.50
CA GLN A 37 15.66 32.20 32.22
C GLN A 37 15.90 30.67 32.28
N VAL A 38 15.93 30.11 33.48
CA VAL A 38 16.30 28.72 33.72
C VAL A 38 15.17 27.74 33.42
N THR A 39 13.91 28.18 33.46
CA THR A 39 12.75 27.27 33.28
C THR A 39 12.40 26.99 31.83
N ALA A 40 12.54 27.96 30.94
CA ALA A 40 12.17 27.79 29.52
C ALA A 40 13.06 26.77 28.79
N ARG A 41 14.35 26.71 29.12
CA ARG A 41 15.30 25.79 28.47
C ARG A 41 15.05 24.32 28.86
N LYS A 42 14.66 24.06 30.13
CA LYS A 42 14.36 22.70 30.61
C LYS A 42 13.06 22.17 30.01
N PHE A 43 12.03 23.00 29.86
CA PHE A 43 10.78 22.62 29.23
C PHE A 43 10.95 22.35 27.72
N SER A 44 11.81 23.09 27.03
CA SER A 44 12.07 22.87 25.59
C SER A 44 12.79 21.54 25.36
N VAL A 45 13.78 21.18 26.17
CA VAL A 45 14.49 19.90 26.05
C VAL A 45 13.58 18.70 26.33
N ILE A 46 12.71 18.80 27.33
CA ILE A 46 11.76 17.72 27.66
C ILE A 46 10.74 17.53 26.50
N ARG A 47 10.24 18.61 25.91
CA ARG A 47 9.30 18.54 24.77
C ARG A 47 9.95 17.95 23.53
N THR A 48 11.22 18.29 23.25
CA THR A 48 11.94 17.71 22.10
C THR A 48 12.29 16.23 22.31
N LEU A 49 12.66 15.82 23.52
CA LEU A 49 12.93 14.42 23.84
C LEU A 49 11.65 13.57 23.79
N SER A 50 10.52 14.09 24.26
CA SER A 50 9.22 13.40 24.19
C SER A 50 8.74 13.24 22.74
N ALA A 51 8.92 14.25 21.88
CA ALA A 51 8.56 14.18 20.48
C ALA A 51 9.46 13.18 19.71
N ALA A 52 10.75 13.13 20.02
CA ALA A 52 11.67 12.17 19.41
C ALA A 52 11.36 10.72 19.84
N ALA A 53 10.99 10.50 21.10
CA ALA A 53 10.60 9.18 21.60
C ALA A 53 9.28 8.68 20.96
N LEU A 54 8.31 9.57 20.72
CA LEU A 54 7.07 9.25 20.03
C LEU A 54 7.30 8.92 18.55
N LEU A 55 8.22 9.62 17.88
CA LEU A 55 8.59 9.33 16.48
C LEU A 55 9.34 7.99 16.35
N MET A 56 10.18 7.64 17.31
CA MET A 56 10.85 6.32 17.31
C MET A 56 9.89 5.17 17.63
N ALA A 57 8.89 5.36 18.46
CA ALA A 57 7.89 4.34 18.76
C ALA A 57 6.98 4.04 17.53
N ALA A 58 6.73 5.02 16.66
CA ALA A 58 5.96 4.84 15.43
C ALA A 58 6.69 4.02 14.36
N SER A 59 8.02 3.91 14.43
CA SER A 59 8.82 3.16 13.43
C SER A 59 8.85 1.65 13.68
N ALA A 60 8.30 1.15 14.76
CA ALA A 60 8.34 -0.29 15.11
C ALA A 60 7.17 -1.10 14.55
N VAL A 61 6.26 -0.48 13.78
CA VAL A 61 5.26 -1.22 13.02
C VAL A 61 5.89 -1.62 11.69
N ILE A 62 6.90 -2.48 11.74
CA ILE A 62 7.29 -3.25 10.57
C ILE A 62 6.18 -4.29 10.41
N ALA A 63 5.23 -4.01 9.53
CA ALA A 63 4.29 -4.99 9.04
C ALA A 63 5.07 -6.05 8.24
N HIS A 64 5.73 -6.96 8.94
CA HIS A 64 6.08 -8.26 8.37
C HIS A 64 4.75 -9.00 8.23
N GLY A 65 4.02 -8.68 7.18
CA GLY A 65 2.85 -9.45 6.82
C GLY A 65 3.33 -10.80 6.33
N ASP A 66 3.48 -11.75 7.23
CA ASP A 66 3.37 -13.15 6.86
C ASP A 66 2.04 -13.30 6.15
N VAL A 67 2.09 -13.74 4.89
CA VAL A 67 0.87 -13.97 4.11
C VAL A 67 0.22 -15.21 4.69
N VAL A 68 -0.64 -15.00 5.68
CA VAL A 68 -1.53 -16.07 6.14
C VAL A 68 -2.62 -16.17 5.07
N PRO A 69 -2.72 -17.31 4.36
CA PRO A 69 -3.77 -17.52 3.39
C PRO A 69 -5.15 -17.33 4.04
N GLN A 70 -6.01 -16.58 3.35
CA GLN A 70 -7.35 -16.30 3.84
C GLN A 70 -8.30 -17.43 3.47
N ALA A 71 -9.13 -17.85 4.42
CA ALA A 71 -10.17 -18.83 4.17
C ALA A 71 -11.13 -18.31 3.08
N VAL A 72 -11.57 -19.24 2.21
CA VAL A 72 -12.51 -18.97 1.14
C VAL A 72 -13.80 -19.71 1.43
N ASP A 73 -14.89 -18.97 1.56
CA ASP A 73 -16.23 -19.57 1.73
C ASP A 73 -16.75 -20.08 0.38
N THR A 74 -16.94 -21.38 0.30
CA THR A 74 -17.47 -22.09 -0.87
C THR A 74 -18.78 -22.80 -0.57
N SER A 75 -19.45 -22.47 0.55
CA SER A 75 -20.67 -23.14 1.03
C SER A 75 -21.86 -23.05 0.06
N THR A 76 -21.85 -22.05 -0.82
CA THR A 76 -22.89 -21.87 -1.86
C THR A 76 -22.68 -22.73 -3.10
N LEU A 77 -21.53 -23.37 -3.22
CA LEU A 77 -21.19 -24.20 -4.39
C LEU A 77 -21.55 -25.67 -4.17
N LYS A 78 -21.75 -26.39 -5.26
CA LYS A 78 -21.89 -27.83 -5.21
C LYS A 78 -20.58 -28.46 -4.74
N PRO A 79 -20.56 -29.26 -3.65
CA PRO A 79 -19.35 -29.93 -3.20
C PRO A 79 -18.77 -30.85 -4.27
N VAL A 80 -17.43 -30.89 -4.36
CA VAL A 80 -16.72 -31.78 -5.31
C VAL A 80 -16.28 -33.11 -4.72
N GLY A 81 -16.42 -33.26 -3.38
CA GLY A 81 -16.05 -34.48 -2.67
C GLY A 81 -14.55 -34.47 -2.28
N THR A 82 -14.08 -35.65 -1.86
CA THR A 82 -12.72 -35.83 -1.31
C THR A 82 -11.69 -36.19 -2.36
N GLU A 83 -12.10 -36.75 -3.48
CA GLU A 83 -11.23 -37.13 -4.58
C GLU A 83 -10.85 -35.89 -5.42
N TRP A 84 -9.58 -35.79 -5.76
CA TRP A 84 -9.10 -34.68 -6.60
C TRP A 84 -9.60 -34.83 -8.04
N LEU A 85 -10.34 -33.83 -8.49
CA LEU A 85 -10.84 -33.79 -9.87
C LEU A 85 -9.72 -33.42 -10.83
N ALA A 86 -9.76 -34.04 -12.02
CA ALA A 86 -8.80 -33.72 -13.10
C ALA A 86 -9.22 -32.51 -13.95
N LYS A 87 -10.47 -32.09 -13.85
CA LYS A 87 -11.04 -30.97 -14.63
C LYS A 87 -11.81 -30.04 -13.71
N ASN A 88 -11.81 -28.77 -14.07
CA ASN A 88 -12.55 -27.76 -13.32
C ASN A 88 -14.07 -28.00 -13.41
N PRO A 89 -14.75 -28.28 -12.30
CA PRO A 89 -16.20 -28.52 -12.29
C PRO A 89 -17.01 -27.21 -12.40
N TYR A 90 -16.38 -26.05 -12.19
CA TYR A 90 -17.04 -24.75 -12.06
C TYR A 90 -16.75 -23.77 -13.20
N LEU A 91 -16.20 -24.23 -14.30
CA LEU A 91 -15.66 -23.39 -15.38
C LEU A 91 -16.61 -22.29 -15.88
N LYS A 92 -17.93 -22.54 -15.87
CA LYS A 92 -18.97 -21.59 -16.32
C LYS A 92 -19.90 -21.14 -15.19
N ASP A 93 -19.61 -21.51 -13.97
CA ASP A 93 -20.42 -21.16 -12.82
C ASP A 93 -20.10 -19.71 -12.39
N LYS A 94 -21.08 -18.82 -12.53
CA LYS A 94 -20.91 -17.38 -12.23
C LYS A 94 -20.58 -17.12 -10.78
N GLU A 95 -21.16 -17.89 -9.86
CA GLU A 95 -20.89 -17.72 -8.43
C GLU A 95 -19.48 -18.23 -8.09
N ALA A 96 -19.06 -19.34 -8.66
CA ALA A 96 -17.70 -19.82 -8.52
C ALA A 96 -16.67 -18.84 -9.09
N ILE A 97 -16.94 -18.22 -10.25
CA ILE A 97 -16.10 -17.19 -10.84
C ILE A 97 -15.99 -15.97 -9.89
N ARG A 98 -17.10 -15.51 -9.32
CA ARG A 98 -17.12 -14.39 -8.38
C ARG A 98 -16.32 -14.69 -7.10
N ILE A 99 -16.47 -15.89 -6.55
CA ILE A 99 -15.69 -16.37 -5.41
C ILE A 99 -14.22 -16.45 -5.78
N GLY A 100 -13.90 -16.95 -6.97
CA GLY A 100 -12.54 -17.10 -7.48
C GLY A 100 -11.80 -15.77 -7.64
N ASP A 101 -12.48 -14.73 -8.13
CA ASP A 101 -11.95 -13.37 -8.18
C ASP A 101 -11.55 -12.88 -6.78
N SER A 102 -12.47 -12.97 -5.84
CA SER A 102 -12.20 -12.57 -4.45
C SER A 102 -11.07 -13.39 -3.82
N ALA A 103 -11.10 -14.71 -4.00
CA ALA A 103 -10.10 -15.63 -3.47
C ALA A 103 -8.70 -15.36 -4.05
N PHE A 104 -8.62 -15.09 -5.35
CA PHE A 104 -7.37 -14.72 -6.01
C PHE A 104 -6.81 -13.41 -5.46
N ASN A 105 -7.63 -12.39 -5.36
CA ASN A 105 -7.18 -11.08 -4.85
C ASN A 105 -6.69 -11.16 -3.40
N GLN A 106 -7.28 -12.00 -2.58
CA GLN A 106 -6.88 -12.19 -1.18
C GLN A 106 -5.62 -13.03 -1.02
N ASN A 107 -5.42 -14.06 -1.85
CA ASN A 107 -4.40 -15.08 -1.63
C ASN A 107 -3.26 -15.08 -2.64
N CYS A 108 -3.46 -14.55 -3.84
CA CYS A 108 -2.56 -14.72 -4.98
C CYS A 108 -2.01 -13.40 -5.54
N ALA A 109 -2.84 -12.34 -5.54
CA ALA A 109 -2.53 -11.08 -6.22
C ALA A 109 -1.26 -10.38 -5.69
N ARG A 110 -0.88 -10.62 -4.44
CA ARG A 110 0.34 -10.06 -3.86
C ARG A 110 1.60 -10.43 -4.68
N CYS A 111 1.63 -11.64 -5.24
CA CYS A 111 2.75 -12.13 -6.03
C CYS A 111 2.44 -12.12 -7.53
N HIS A 112 1.22 -12.52 -7.92
CA HIS A 112 0.81 -12.66 -9.31
C HIS A 112 0.20 -11.38 -9.92
N GLY A 113 0.06 -10.31 -9.10
CA GLY A 113 -0.51 -9.03 -9.52
C GLY A 113 -2.03 -9.01 -9.54
N LEU A 114 -2.60 -7.81 -9.46
CA LEU A 114 -4.04 -7.60 -9.58
C LEU A 114 -4.50 -7.98 -10.98
N GLY A 115 -5.65 -8.65 -11.07
CA GLY A 115 -6.15 -9.15 -12.36
C GLY A 115 -5.27 -10.23 -12.99
N ALA A 116 -4.40 -10.89 -12.20
CA ALA A 116 -3.41 -11.88 -12.64
C ALA A 116 -2.31 -11.32 -13.58
N VAL A 117 -2.20 -9.99 -13.69
CA VAL A 117 -1.18 -9.29 -14.48
C VAL A 117 0.12 -9.22 -13.67
N SER A 118 1.12 -9.98 -14.07
CA SER A 118 2.36 -10.08 -13.31
C SER A 118 3.14 -8.77 -13.23
N GLY A 119 3.60 -8.45 -12.01
CA GLY A 119 4.60 -7.39 -11.78
C GLY A 119 6.05 -7.87 -11.84
N GLY A 120 6.31 -9.10 -12.30
CA GLY A 120 7.66 -9.68 -12.44
C GLY A 120 8.13 -10.54 -11.25
N ILE A 121 7.38 -10.58 -10.14
CA ILE A 121 7.73 -11.42 -8.97
C ILE A 121 7.36 -12.89 -9.22
N ALA A 122 6.20 -13.13 -9.81
CA ALA A 122 5.66 -14.45 -10.15
C ALA A 122 5.18 -14.47 -11.61
N PRO A 123 4.94 -15.64 -12.22
CA PRO A 123 4.41 -15.71 -13.57
C PRO A 123 3.07 -14.99 -13.73
N ASP A 124 2.85 -14.43 -14.91
CA ASP A 124 1.55 -13.91 -15.33
C ASP A 124 0.60 -15.08 -15.63
N LEU A 125 -0.48 -15.17 -14.86
CA LEU A 125 -1.38 -16.33 -14.92
C LEU A 125 -2.44 -16.21 -16.01
N ARG A 126 -2.51 -15.08 -16.71
CA ARG A 126 -3.41 -14.92 -17.86
C ARG A 126 -2.99 -15.77 -19.06
N TYR A 127 -1.72 -16.16 -19.09
CA TYR A 127 -1.16 -17.02 -20.15
C TYR A 127 -1.17 -18.51 -19.79
N LEU A 128 -1.92 -18.92 -18.77
CA LEU A 128 -2.14 -20.34 -18.53
C LEU A 128 -2.93 -20.94 -19.71
N PRO A 129 -2.56 -22.15 -20.17
CA PRO A 129 -3.33 -22.84 -21.19
C PRO A 129 -4.80 -22.98 -20.84
N ALA A 130 -5.67 -22.92 -21.83
CA ALA A 130 -7.09 -23.15 -21.64
C ALA A 130 -7.38 -24.65 -21.36
N GLY A 131 -8.51 -24.89 -20.70
CA GLY A 131 -9.06 -26.23 -20.52
C GLY A 131 -8.19 -27.16 -19.67
N GLN A 132 -8.18 -28.43 -20.02
CA GLN A 132 -7.59 -29.47 -19.17
C GLN A 132 -6.09 -29.31 -18.94
N GLU A 133 -5.31 -28.92 -19.94
CA GLU A 133 -3.87 -28.69 -19.78
C GLU A 133 -3.60 -27.62 -18.70
N GLY A 134 -4.31 -26.49 -18.79
CA GLY A 134 -4.20 -25.44 -17.79
C GLY A 134 -4.70 -25.86 -16.41
N ASP A 135 -5.73 -26.68 -16.35
CA ASP A 135 -6.25 -27.24 -15.09
C ASP A 135 -5.18 -28.10 -14.37
N GLU A 136 -4.50 -28.97 -15.14
CA GLU A 136 -3.44 -29.84 -14.62
C GLU A 136 -2.24 -29.01 -14.10
N ILE A 137 -1.75 -28.05 -14.89
CA ILE A 137 -0.66 -27.16 -14.52
C ILE A 137 -1.03 -26.37 -13.26
N PHE A 138 -2.22 -25.78 -13.24
CA PHE A 138 -2.72 -24.97 -12.12
C PHE A 138 -2.83 -25.81 -10.85
N MET A 139 -3.52 -26.95 -10.89
CA MET A 139 -3.76 -27.79 -9.73
C MET A 139 -2.47 -28.38 -9.17
N GLN A 140 -1.55 -28.80 -10.02
CA GLN A 140 -0.23 -29.24 -9.57
C GLN A 140 0.49 -28.13 -8.81
N ARG A 141 0.46 -26.91 -9.37
CA ARG A 141 1.19 -25.77 -8.80
C ARG A 141 0.57 -25.25 -7.53
N ILE A 142 -0.73 -25.04 -7.48
CA ILE A 142 -1.40 -24.49 -6.30
C ILE A 142 -1.34 -25.46 -5.13
N ARG A 143 -1.46 -26.76 -5.36
CA ARG A 143 -1.39 -27.77 -4.31
C ARG A 143 0.00 -27.87 -3.72
N LYS A 144 1.04 -27.98 -4.55
CA LYS A 144 2.41 -28.32 -4.12
C LYS A 144 3.33 -27.11 -3.99
N GLY A 145 2.93 -25.96 -4.49
CA GLY A 145 3.77 -24.77 -4.50
C GLY A 145 4.96 -24.87 -5.47
N ALA A 146 5.99 -24.07 -5.23
CA ALA A 146 7.23 -24.06 -5.98
C ALA A 146 8.42 -23.83 -5.05
N THR A 147 9.37 -24.75 -5.07
CA THR A 147 10.65 -24.60 -4.37
C THR A 147 11.78 -24.67 -5.40
N ARG A 148 12.75 -23.79 -5.29
CA ARG A 148 13.93 -23.75 -6.12
C ARG A 148 15.15 -23.48 -5.23
N ASP A 149 16.19 -24.27 -5.36
CA ASP A 149 17.44 -24.12 -4.57
C ASP A 149 17.19 -24.02 -3.05
N GLY A 150 16.26 -24.84 -2.53
CA GLY A 150 15.87 -24.87 -1.12
C GLY A 150 15.02 -23.66 -0.66
N ARG A 151 14.66 -22.73 -1.55
CA ARG A 151 13.82 -21.57 -1.24
C ARG A 151 12.41 -21.78 -1.76
N VAL A 152 11.43 -21.47 -0.92
CA VAL A 152 10.02 -21.49 -1.30
C VAL A 152 9.71 -20.21 -2.05
N TYR A 153 9.34 -20.31 -3.34
CA TYR A 153 8.87 -19.22 -4.17
C TYR A 153 7.35 -19.08 -4.16
N MET A 154 6.67 -20.21 -4.09
CA MET A 154 5.22 -20.26 -3.94
C MET A 154 4.91 -21.29 -2.85
N PRO A 155 4.20 -20.95 -1.79
CA PRO A 155 3.79 -21.91 -0.77
C PRO A 155 2.77 -22.91 -1.34
N PRO A 156 2.69 -24.13 -0.80
CA PRO A 156 1.60 -25.05 -1.11
C PRO A 156 0.31 -24.57 -0.44
N PHE A 157 -0.81 -24.70 -1.14
CA PHE A 157 -2.14 -24.35 -0.61
C PHE A 157 -3.00 -25.59 -0.27
N GLU A 158 -2.54 -26.79 -0.59
CA GLU A 158 -3.19 -28.03 -0.17
C GLU A 158 -3.20 -28.11 1.37
N GLY A 159 -4.36 -28.40 1.96
CA GLY A 159 -4.56 -28.34 3.40
C GLY A 159 -4.89 -26.95 3.97
N ILE A 160 -4.77 -25.88 3.16
CA ILE A 160 -5.10 -24.51 3.54
C ILE A 160 -6.38 -24.06 2.84
N LEU A 161 -6.46 -24.24 1.52
CA LEU A 161 -7.66 -23.99 0.73
C LEU A 161 -8.34 -25.31 0.40
N SER A 162 -9.68 -25.32 0.39
CA SER A 162 -10.44 -26.46 -0.09
C SER A 162 -10.25 -26.68 -1.59
N GLN A 163 -10.56 -27.86 -2.07
CA GLN A 163 -10.53 -28.16 -3.50
C GLN A 163 -11.47 -27.23 -4.28
N GLU A 164 -12.66 -26.96 -3.73
CA GLU A 164 -13.62 -26.02 -4.29
C GLU A 164 -13.01 -24.63 -4.45
N ALA A 165 -12.37 -24.12 -3.40
CA ALA A 165 -11.72 -22.80 -3.43
C ALA A 165 -10.64 -22.72 -4.52
N MET A 166 -9.83 -23.74 -4.67
CA MET A 166 -8.80 -23.77 -5.73
C MET A 166 -9.45 -23.77 -7.12
N TRP A 167 -10.51 -24.57 -7.32
CA TRP A 167 -11.22 -24.61 -8.60
C TRP A 167 -11.96 -23.31 -8.93
N THR A 168 -12.45 -22.57 -7.93
CA THR A 168 -13.03 -21.23 -8.20
C THR A 168 -11.99 -20.25 -8.71
N ILE A 169 -10.78 -20.24 -8.11
CA ILE A 169 -9.67 -19.40 -8.59
C ILE A 169 -9.36 -19.76 -10.05
N ARG A 170 -9.27 -21.05 -10.38
CA ARG A 170 -9.03 -21.50 -11.75
C ARG A 170 -10.15 -21.09 -12.70
N ALA A 171 -11.41 -21.17 -12.27
CA ALA A 171 -12.57 -20.74 -13.08
C ALA A 171 -12.50 -19.24 -13.39
N TRP A 172 -12.10 -18.42 -12.41
CA TRP A 172 -11.91 -16.98 -12.64
C TRP A 172 -10.73 -16.70 -13.57
N LEU A 173 -9.59 -17.40 -13.41
CA LEU A 173 -8.43 -17.22 -14.28
C LEU A 173 -8.75 -17.47 -15.77
N GLU A 174 -9.66 -18.39 -16.07
CA GLU A 174 -10.13 -18.59 -17.44
C GLU A 174 -10.88 -17.36 -18.01
N THR A 175 -11.49 -16.55 -17.15
CA THR A 175 -12.21 -15.35 -17.60
C THR A 175 -11.30 -14.16 -17.91
N VAL A 176 -10.10 -14.14 -17.36
CA VAL A 176 -9.10 -13.09 -17.56
C VAL A 176 -7.94 -13.54 -18.44
N ARG A 177 -8.04 -14.74 -19.03
CA ARG A 177 -7.02 -15.33 -19.89
C ARG A 177 -6.77 -14.46 -21.13
N GLU A 178 -5.49 -14.35 -21.50
CA GLU A 178 -5.01 -13.75 -22.74
C GLU A 178 -4.37 -14.83 -23.64
N ASP A 179 -4.54 -14.69 -24.95
CA ASP A 179 -3.99 -15.63 -25.97
C ASP A 179 -2.56 -15.25 -26.38
#